data_722fb4998f184220fcf9289dd03e076b
#
_entry.id   722fb4998f184220fcf9289dd03e076b
#
_cell.length_a   1.000
_cell.length_b   1.000
_cell.length_c   1.000
_cell.angle_alpha   90.00
_cell.angle_beta   90.00
_cell.angle_gamma   90.00
#
_symmetry.space_group_name_H-M   'P 1'
#
loop_
_entity.id
_entity.type
_entity.pdbx_description
1 polymer ?
#
loop_
_entity_poly.entity_id
_entity_poly.type
_entity_poly.pdbx_seq_one_letter_code
_entity_poly.pdbx_strand_id
1 'polypeptide(L)'
;MKINGIMLNKIDINLIVPIYTESVSEAAVQKRVKLLRVGEELPNYPVVERDNQEEKYWLVSGFLEYTAYKLFADSRKQILCIPVIEQEYSNITTQRIKLLRKMFQDPSNWLDRHYLLNNLIDEDVSIKDIAKKIGVSFADINNYLINPELPEEIVEKAYKNKGSFRNLDQIRRLNLHIFLKDRLYHRAVSPIRDYNRLTTDKLQKILWLLTLKDFRMLHWQEQWELIEQAVTFKDILLRKWEEDCTKKLVKKGQMIYVKYDSSVNHSQVN
;
A
#
# COMPACT_ATOMS: atom_id res chain seq x y z
N MET A 1 -2.15 -36.68 -8.71
CA MET A 1 -2.04 -37.16 -7.29
C MET A 1 -3.16 -36.51 -6.49
N LYS A 2 -4.02 -37.29 -5.80
CA LYS A 2 -5.07 -36.71 -4.94
C LYS A 2 -4.55 -36.66 -3.52
N ILE A 3 -4.45 -35.47 -2.94
CA ILE A 3 -4.15 -35.27 -1.52
C ILE A 3 -5.42 -34.63 -0.91
N ASN A 4 -6.12 -35.34 -0.03
CA ASN A 4 -7.34 -34.85 0.67
C ASN A 4 -8.45 -34.30 -0.27
N GLY A 5 -8.68 -34.95 -1.43
CA GLY A 5 -9.68 -34.49 -2.40
C GLY A 5 -9.23 -33.36 -3.34
N ILE A 6 -8.01 -32.86 -3.20
CA ILE A 6 -7.42 -31.82 -4.03
C ILE A 6 -6.69 -32.49 -5.21
N MET A 7 -7.02 -32.09 -6.45
CA MET A 7 -6.28 -32.53 -7.64
C MET A 7 -5.06 -31.63 -7.86
N LEU A 8 -3.87 -32.21 -7.77
CA LEU A 8 -2.64 -31.55 -8.17
C LEU A 8 -2.37 -31.89 -9.66
N ASN A 9 -2.47 -30.88 -10.50
CA ASN A 9 -2.24 -30.97 -11.93
C ASN A 9 -0.98 -30.21 -12.36
N LYS A 10 -0.35 -30.61 -13.47
CA LYS A 10 0.72 -29.84 -14.11
C LYS A 10 0.14 -29.11 -15.31
N ILE A 11 0.22 -27.79 -15.31
CA ILE A 11 -0.37 -26.93 -16.34
C ILE A 11 0.71 -26.02 -16.91
N ASP A 12 0.66 -25.82 -18.25
CA ASP A 12 1.50 -24.84 -18.93
C ASP A 12 1.23 -23.45 -18.34
N ILE A 13 2.29 -22.80 -17.86
CA ILE A 13 2.20 -21.48 -17.21
C ILE A 13 1.58 -20.42 -18.13
N ASN A 14 1.72 -20.56 -19.47
CA ASN A 14 1.18 -19.64 -20.45
C ASN A 14 -0.36 -19.72 -20.56
N LEU A 15 -0.97 -20.82 -20.12
CA LEU A 15 -2.42 -20.99 -20.08
C LEU A 15 -3.04 -20.39 -18.80
N ILE A 16 -2.20 -19.95 -17.85
CA ILE A 16 -2.66 -19.41 -16.56
C ILE A 16 -2.75 -17.89 -16.66
N VAL A 17 -3.95 -17.36 -16.44
CA VAL A 17 -4.25 -15.93 -16.45
C VAL A 17 -4.59 -15.47 -15.02
N PRO A 18 -3.83 -14.55 -14.44
CA PRO A 18 -4.19 -13.98 -13.14
C PRO A 18 -5.49 -13.16 -13.22
N ILE A 19 -6.45 -13.43 -12.33
CA ILE A 19 -7.68 -12.59 -12.20
C ILE A 19 -7.36 -11.19 -11.69
N TYR A 20 -6.15 -11.00 -11.15
CA TYR A 20 -5.68 -9.79 -10.54
C TYR A 20 -4.13 -9.79 -10.48
N THR A 21 -3.52 -8.62 -10.62
CA THR A 21 -2.07 -8.46 -10.48
C THR A 21 -1.73 -7.99 -9.07
N GLU A 22 -1.32 -8.93 -8.22
CA GLU A 22 -0.90 -8.62 -6.85
C GLU A 22 0.45 -7.91 -6.86
N SER A 23 0.59 -6.86 -6.05
CA SER A 23 1.89 -6.22 -5.82
C SER A 23 2.73 -7.05 -4.85
N VAL A 24 3.40 -8.06 -5.38
CA VAL A 24 4.27 -8.95 -4.60
C VAL A 24 5.64 -8.33 -4.34
N SER A 25 6.22 -8.61 -3.18
CA SER A 25 7.58 -8.17 -2.85
C SER A 25 8.61 -8.84 -3.75
N GLU A 26 9.44 -8.05 -4.43
CA GLU A 26 10.51 -8.55 -5.30
C GLU A 26 11.46 -9.49 -4.52
N ALA A 27 11.84 -9.13 -3.30
CA ALA A 27 12.68 -9.97 -2.44
C ALA A 27 12.02 -11.34 -2.15
N ALA A 28 10.69 -11.37 -1.94
CA ALA A 28 9.96 -12.61 -1.72
C ALA A 28 9.93 -13.48 -2.99
N VAL A 29 9.73 -12.87 -4.17
CA VAL A 29 9.80 -13.55 -5.48
C VAL A 29 11.18 -14.15 -5.70
N GLN A 30 12.25 -13.36 -5.51
CA GLN A 30 13.63 -13.82 -5.70
C GLN A 30 13.99 -14.99 -4.77
N LYS A 31 13.47 -14.99 -3.55
CA LYS A 31 13.66 -16.12 -2.61
C LYS A 31 13.05 -17.41 -3.18
N ARG A 32 11.84 -17.35 -3.78
CA ARG A 32 11.20 -18.53 -4.43
C ARG A 32 11.95 -18.97 -5.68
N VAL A 33 12.38 -18.02 -6.50
CA VAL A 33 13.19 -18.33 -7.70
C VAL A 33 14.49 -19.05 -7.33
N LYS A 34 15.13 -18.70 -6.21
CA LYS A 34 16.32 -19.42 -5.73
C LYS A 34 16.02 -20.88 -5.39
N LEU A 35 14.89 -21.17 -4.74
CA LEU A 35 14.45 -22.56 -4.47
C LEU A 35 14.26 -23.34 -5.78
N LEU A 36 13.56 -22.75 -6.75
CA LEU A 36 13.36 -23.39 -8.06
C LEU A 36 14.67 -23.66 -8.81
N ARG A 37 15.68 -22.79 -8.66
CA ARG A 37 17.00 -22.97 -9.30
C ARG A 37 17.77 -24.17 -8.76
N VAL A 38 17.60 -24.49 -7.47
CA VAL A 38 18.23 -25.65 -6.83
C VAL A 38 17.38 -26.91 -6.90
N GLY A 39 16.24 -26.86 -7.60
CA GLY A 39 15.34 -28.00 -7.79
C GLY A 39 14.42 -28.30 -6.61
N GLU A 40 14.27 -27.37 -5.69
CA GLU A 40 13.33 -27.50 -4.56
C GLU A 40 11.91 -27.10 -4.96
N GLU A 41 10.92 -27.74 -4.35
CA GLU A 41 9.53 -27.38 -4.50
C GLU A 41 9.20 -26.10 -3.71
N LEU A 42 8.24 -25.31 -4.23
CA LEU A 42 7.75 -24.16 -3.50
C LEU A 42 6.85 -24.59 -2.35
N PRO A 43 6.79 -23.80 -1.23
CA PRO A 43 6.03 -24.17 -0.05
C PRO A 43 4.52 -24.24 -0.28
N ASN A 44 4.03 -23.52 -1.30
CA ASN A 44 2.61 -23.52 -1.68
C ASN A 44 2.49 -23.72 -3.19
N TYR A 45 1.29 -24.12 -3.62
CA TYR A 45 0.96 -24.26 -5.05
C TYR A 45 -0.01 -23.15 -5.47
N PRO A 46 0.13 -22.59 -6.69
CA PRO A 46 -0.89 -21.75 -7.29
C PRO A 46 -2.23 -22.49 -7.34
N VAL A 47 -3.31 -21.78 -7.06
CA VAL A 47 -4.68 -22.32 -7.16
C VAL A 47 -5.33 -21.70 -8.38
N VAL A 48 -5.88 -22.57 -9.23
CA VAL A 48 -6.50 -22.16 -10.49
C VAL A 48 -7.90 -22.72 -10.62
N GLU A 49 -8.76 -21.99 -11.33
CA GLU A 49 -10.08 -22.45 -11.77
C GLU A 49 -10.06 -22.61 -13.30
N ARG A 50 -10.45 -23.78 -13.82
CA ARG A 50 -10.42 -24.07 -15.25
C ARG A 50 -11.66 -23.50 -15.94
N ASP A 51 -11.46 -22.58 -16.89
CA ASP A 51 -12.50 -22.13 -17.80
C ASP A 51 -12.56 -23.04 -19.02
N ASN A 52 -13.60 -23.86 -19.10
CA ASN A 52 -13.77 -24.81 -20.19
C ASN A 52 -14.20 -24.15 -21.52
N GLN A 53 -14.69 -22.89 -21.48
CA GLN A 53 -15.13 -22.16 -22.67
C GLN A 53 -13.94 -21.48 -23.37
N GLU A 54 -13.02 -20.91 -22.58
CA GLU A 54 -11.87 -20.17 -23.09
C GLU A 54 -10.56 -20.99 -23.12
N GLU A 55 -10.60 -22.26 -22.69
CA GLU A 55 -9.42 -23.13 -22.57
C GLU A 55 -8.29 -22.53 -21.72
N LYS A 56 -8.67 -21.72 -20.71
CA LYS A 56 -7.76 -21.00 -19.83
C LYS A 56 -7.92 -21.46 -18.40
N TYR A 57 -6.91 -21.12 -17.60
CA TYR A 57 -6.91 -21.34 -16.15
C TYR A 57 -6.80 -20.00 -15.43
N TRP A 58 -7.82 -19.63 -14.67
CA TRP A 58 -7.83 -18.39 -13.90
C TRP A 58 -7.09 -18.60 -12.58
N LEU A 59 -5.98 -17.87 -12.38
CA LEU A 59 -5.25 -17.88 -11.11
C LEU A 59 -6.05 -17.13 -10.05
N VAL A 60 -6.50 -17.84 -9.03
CA VAL A 60 -7.34 -17.29 -7.94
C VAL A 60 -6.59 -17.17 -6.60
N SER A 61 -5.44 -17.84 -6.45
CA SER A 61 -4.55 -17.74 -5.27
C SER A 61 -3.14 -18.21 -5.60
N GLY A 62 -2.15 -17.90 -4.73
CA GLY A 62 -0.75 -18.27 -4.94
C GLY A 62 -0.05 -17.39 -5.98
N PHE A 63 -0.38 -16.11 -6.02
CA PHE A 63 0.18 -15.14 -6.97
C PHE A 63 1.69 -15.00 -6.82
N LEU A 64 2.23 -15.11 -5.61
CA LEU A 64 3.66 -15.05 -5.34
C LEU A 64 4.40 -16.23 -5.97
N GLU A 65 3.89 -17.45 -5.78
CA GLU A 65 4.44 -18.67 -6.36
C GLU A 65 4.34 -18.65 -7.88
N TYR A 66 3.19 -18.27 -8.43
CA TYR A 66 3.00 -18.10 -9.88
C TYR A 66 4.00 -17.09 -10.46
N THR A 67 4.19 -15.93 -9.82
CA THR A 67 5.14 -14.91 -10.27
C THR A 67 6.58 -15.46 -10.27
N ALA A 68 6.94 -16.25 -9.26
CA ALA A 68 8.24 -16.88 -9.17
C ALA A 68 8.45 -17.92 -10.29
N TYR A 69 7.45 -18.77 -10.56
CA TYR A 69 7.51 -19.73 -11.68
C TYR A 69 7.61 -19.01 -13.02
N LYS A 70 6.86 -17.92 -13.23
CA LYS A 70 6.91 -17.13 -14.46
C LYS A 70 8.29 -16.54 -14.69
N LEU A 71 8.85 -15.89 -13.68
CA LEU A 71 10.20 -15.31 -13.75
C LEU A 71 11.28 -16.40 -14.00
N PHE A 72 11.11 -17.57 -13.42
CA PHE A 72 12.00 -18.70 -13.61
C PHE A 72 11.91 -19.24 -15.05
N ALA A 73 10.69 -19.40 -15.61
CA ALA A 73 10.47 -19.82 -17.00
C ALA A 73 11.06 -18.83 -18.00
N ASP A 74 10.80 -17.53 -17.80
CA ASP A 74 11.33 -16.44 -18.65
C ASP A 74 12.87 -16.45 -18.69
N SER A 75 13.51 -16.72 -17.54
CA SER A 75 14.97 -16.79 -17.44
C SER A 75 15.58 -17.96 -18.20
N ARG A 76 14.82 -19.02 -18.43
CA ARG A 76 15.26 -20.25 -19.19
C ARG A 76 14.79 -20.28 -20.62
N LYS A 77 13.91 -19.36 -21.02
CA LYS A 77 13.28 -19.35 -22.37
C LYS A 77 12.61 -20.68 -22.73
N GLN A 78 12.01 -21.36 -21.78
CA GLN A 78 11.38 -22.67 -21.94
C GLN A 78 9.91 -22.59 -21.49
N ILE A 79 9.07 -23.39 -22.17
CA ILE A 79 7.71 -23.68 -21.73
C ILE A 79 7.82 -24.49 -20.43
N LEU A 80 7.18 -23.99 -19.36
CA LEU A 80 7.22 -24.64 -18.07
C LEU A 80 5.82 -25.07 -17.66
N CYS A 81 5.64 -26.40 -17.46
CA CYS A 81 4.46 -26.91 -16.78
C CYS A 81 4.68 -26.84 -15.27
N ILE A 82 3.84 -26.07 -14.57
CA ILE A 82 3.92 -25.87 -13.12
C ILE A 82 2.86 -26.69 -12.38
N PRO A 83 3.17 -27.17 -11.15
CA PRO A 83 2.19 -27.82 -10.32
C PRO A 83 1.20 -26.79 -9.79
N VAL A 84 -0.11 -27.10 -9.91
CA VAL A 84 -1.20 -26.22 -9.46
C VAL A 84 -2.29 -27.04 -8.78
N ILE A 85 -3.05 -26.42 -7.92
CA ILE A 85 -4.29 -26.94 -7.37
C ILE A 85 -5.44 -26.47 -8.27
N GLU A 86 -6.09 -27.41 -8.94
CA GLU A 86 -7.26 -27.11 -9.77
C GLU A 86 -8.54 -27.19 -8.95
N GLN A 87 -9.39 -26.16 -9.04
CA GLN A 87 -10.70 -26.07 -8.44
C GLN A 87 -11.79 -25.95 -9.51
N GLU A 88 -13.02 -26.21 -9.09
CA GLU A 88 -14.20 -26.03 -9.94
C GLU A 88 -14.35 -24.55 -10.33
N TYR A 89 -14.69 -24.32 -11.60
CA TYR A 89 -14.84 -22.98 -12.14
C TYR A 89 -16.01 -22.23 -11.49
N SER A 90 -15.72 -21.05 -11.05
CA SER A 90 -16.74 -20.05 -10.72
C SER A 90 -16.58 -18.87 -11.69
N ASN A 91 -17.60 -18.03 -11.88
CA ASN A 91 -17.46 -16.88 -12.76
C ASN A 91 -16.47 -15.83 -12.18
N ILE A 92 -15.91 -14.98 -13.06
CA ILE A 92 -14.89 -13.98 -12.72
C ILE A 92 -15.33 -13.08 -11.56
N THR A 93 -16.58 -12.63 -11.56
CA THR A 93 -17.16 -11.81 -10.48
C THR A 93 -17.12 -12.54 -9.13
N THR A 94 -17.47 -13.83 -9.11
CA THR A 94 -17.40 -14.66 -7.90
C THR A 94 -15.96 -14.85 -7.42
N GLN A 95 -15.03 -15.08 -8.35
CA GLN A 95 -13.59 -15.19 -8.05
C GLN A 95 -13.07 -13.92 -7.41
N ARG A 96 -13.37 -12.74 -7.99
CA ARG A 96 -12.98 -11.42 -7.47
C ARG A 96 -13.58 -11.16 -6.09
N ILE A 97 -14.83 -11.53 -5.85
CA ILE A 97 -15.47 -11.40 -4.53
C ILE A 97 -14.80 -12.30 -3.48
N LYS A 98 -14.49 -13.56 -3.82
CA LYS A 98 -13.76 -14.47 -2.93
C LYS A 98 -12.37 -13.89 -2.57
N LEU A 99 -11.65 -13.38 -3.56
CA LEU A 99 -10.34 -12.76 -3.37
C LEU A 99 -10.44 -11.50 -2.50
N LEU A 100 -11.39 -10.62 -2.79
CA LEU A 100 -11.62 -9.40 -2.03
C LEU A 100 -11.97 -9.71 -0.57
N ARG A 101 -12.84 -10.72 -0.32
CA ARG A 101 -13.14 -11.19 1.04
C ARG A 101 -11.86 -11.59 1.79
N LYS A 102 -10.99 -12.36 1.15
CA LYS A 102 -9.70 -12.75 1.74
C LYS A 102 -8.83 -11.52 2.06
N MET A 103 -8.77 -10.55 1.15
CA MET A 103 -8.00 -9.31 1.38
C MET A 103 -8.55 -8.47 2.54
N PHE A 104 -9.84 -8.56 2.88
CA PHE A 104 -10.40 -7.88 4.05
C PHE A 104 -10.13 -8.64 5.36
N GLN A 105 -9.89 -9.94 5.30
CA GLN A 105 -9.53 -10.77 6.46
C GLN A 105 -8.03 -10.73 6.76
N ASP A 106 -7.20 -10.71 5.72
CA ASP A 106 -5.73 -10.72 5.82
C ASP A 106 -5.15 -9.33 5.55
N PRO A 107 -3.97 -9.01 6.10
CA PRO A 107 -3.24 -7.79 5.75
C PRO A 107 -2.96 -7.74 4.24
N SER A 108 -3.49 -6.74 3.58
CA SER A 108 -3.25 -6.52 2.14
C SER A 108 -3.07 -5.03 1.85
N ASN A 109 -2.49 -4.73 0.68
CA ASN A 109 -2.27 -3.36 0.25
C ASN A 109 -3.62 -2.65 -0.02
N TRP A 110 -3.69 -1.36 0.31
CA TRP A 110 -4.86 -0.52 0.05
C TRP A 110 -5.20 -0.46 -1.46
N LEU A 111 -4.18 -0.29 -2.31
CA LEU A 111 -4.33 -0.22 -3.76
C LEU A 111 -4.91 -1.50 -4.36
N ASP A 112 -4.49 -2.65 -3.86
CA ASP A 112 -4.96 -3.94 -4.33
C ASP A 112 -6.47 -4.10 -4.10
N ARG A 113 -6.95 -3.70 -2.92
CA ARG A 113 -8.39 -3.67 -2.63
C ARG A 113 -9.13 -2.67 -3.51
N HIS A 114 -8.55 -1.49 -3.71
CA HIS A 114 -9.14 -0.46 -4.55
C HIS A 114 -9.33 -0.95 -6.00
N TYR A 115 -8.29 -1.50 -6.64
CA TYR A 115 -8.38 -2.02 -8.00
C TYR A 115 -9.41 -3.13 -8.13
N LEU A 116 -9.44 -4.06 -7.18
CA LEU A 116 -10.39 -5.16 -7.22
C LEU A 116 -11.84 -4.68 -7.01
N LEU A 117 -12.04 -3.68 -6.17
CA LEU A 117 -13.34 -3.02 -5.98
C LEU A 117 -13.80 -2.31 -7.25
N ASN A 118 -12.93 -1.54 -7.90
CA ASN A 118 -13.27 -0.86 -9.14
C ASN A 118 -13.63 -1.88 -10.24
N ASN A 119 -12.85 -2.94 -10.40
CA ASN A 119 -13.19 -3.99 -11.36
C ASN A 119 -14.59 -4.61 -11.13
N LEU A 120 -15.01 -4.76 -9.87
CA LEU A 120 -16.36 -5.25 -9.56
C LEU A 120 -17.43 -4.20 -9.85
N ILE A 121 -17.13 -2.92 -9.61
CA ILE A 121 -18.04 -1.81 -9.92
C ILE A 121 -18.20 -1.64 -11.45
N ASP A 122 -17.11 -1.77 -12.19
CA ASP A 122 -17.10 -1.73 -13.66
C ASP A 122 -17.88 -2.91 -14.28
N GLU A 123 -18.05 -4.01 -13.53
CA GLU A 123 -18.93 -5.13 -13.87
C GLU A 123 -20.37 -4.94 -13.39
N ASP A 124 -20.79 -3.70 -13.11
CA ASP A 124 -22.13 -3.34 -12.62
C ASP A 124 -22.53 -3.99 -11.28
N VAL A 125 -21.57 -4.47 -10.47
CA VAL A 125 -21.87 -5.01 -9.14
C VAL A 125 -22.02 -3.85 -8.16
N SER A 126 -23.20 -3.73 -7.54
CA SER A 126 -23.45 -2.65 -6.58
C SER A 126 -22.55 -2.75 -5.35
N ILE A 127 -22.08 -1.59 -4.82
CA ILE A 127 -21.25 -1.54 -3.61
C ILE A 127 -21.95 -2.21 -2.42
N LYS A 128 -23.29 -2.12 -2.34
CA LYS A 128 -24.08 -2.77 -1.30
C LYS A 128 -24.02 -4.30 -1.42
N ASP A 129 -24.10 -4.83 -2.64
CA ASP A 129 -23.99 -6.27 -2.87
C ASP A 129 -22.56 -6.78 -2.61
N ILE A 130 -21.54 -6.00 -2.98
CA ILE A 130 -20.15 -6.31 -2.65
C ILE A 130 -20.02 -6.42 -1.12
N ALA A 131 -20.42 -5.37 -0.37
CA ALA A 131 -20.34 -5.34 1.09
C ALA A 131 -21.04 -6.55 1.74
N LYS A 132 -22.26 -6.85 1.29
CA LYS A 132 -23.02 -8.01 1.76
C LYS A 132 -22.31 -9.34 1.47
N LYS A 133 -21.79 -9.51 0.25
CA LYS A 133 -21.13 -10.75 -0.18
C LYS A 133 -19.82 -11.00 0.54
N ILE A 134 -19.03 -9.97 0.84
CA ILE A 134 -17.75 -10.09 1.56
C ILE A 134 -17.92 -10.05 3.09
N GLY A 135 -19.06 -9.58 3.60
CA GLY A 135 -19.37 -9.56 5.04
C GLY A 135 -18.78 -8.36 5.79
N VAL A 136 -18.68 -7.19 5.14
CA VAL A 136 -18.20 -5.94 5.74
C VAL A 136 -19.25 -4.85 5.63
N SER A 137 -19.04 -3.71 6.35
CA SER A 137 -19.94 -2.57 6.24
C SER A 137 -19.74 -1.81 4.92
N PHE A 138 -20.79 -1.10 4.49
CA PHE A 138 -20.69 -0.17 3.36
C PHE A 138 -19.61 0.91 3.57
N ALA A 139 -19.47 1.39 4.82
CA ALA A 139 -18.45 2.37 5.17
C ALA A 139 -17.02 1.83 4.99
N ASP A 140 -16.80 0.54 5.29
CA ASP A 140 -15.50 -0.10 5.10
C ASP A 140 -15.12 -0.15 3.61
N ILE A 141 -16.07 -0.45 2.72
CA ILE A 141 -15.85 -0.43 1.28
C ILE A 141 -15.46 0.98 0.81
N ASN A 142 -16.20 1.99 1.23
CA ASN A 142 -15.95 3.37 0.82
C ASN A 142 -14.55 3.87 1.21
N ASN A 143 -13.94 3.32 2.26
CA ASN A 143 -12.57 3.64 2.64
C ASN A 143 -11.53 3.22 1.59
N TYR A 144 -11.90 2.36 0.64
CA TYR A 144 -11.04 1.88 -0.45
C TYR A 144 -11.41 2.46 -1.82
N LEU A 145 -12.40 3.36 -1.88
CA LEU A 145 -12.74 4.09 -3.10
C LEU A 145 -12.08 5.48 -3.09
N ILE A 146 -11.59 5.88 -4.26
CA ILE A 146 -11.05 7.23 -4.44
C ILE A 146 -12.24 8.18 -4.59
N ASN A 147 -12.24 9.24 -3.79
CA ASN A 147 -13.29 10.24 -3.89
C ASN A 147 -13.09 11.07 -5.17
N PRO A 148 -14.11 11.22 -6.03
CA PRO A 148 -14.00 11.96 -7.29
C PRO A 148 -13.75 13.47 -7.12
N GLU A 149 -13.95 14.02 -5.92
CA GLU A 149 -13.63 15.42 -5.61
C GLU A 149 -12.13 15.67 -5.38
N LEU A 150 -11.30 14.61 -5.31
CA LEU A 150 -9.85 14.78 -5.23
C LEU A 150 -9.29 15.26 -6.58
N PRO A 151 -8.37 16.24 -6.60
CA PRO A 151 -7.76 16.70 -7.84
C PRO A 151 -7.02 15.55 -8.55
N GLU A 152 -7.26 15.40 -9.85
CA GLU A 152 -6.69 14.32 -10.67
C GLU A 152 -5.16 14.26 -10.58
N GLU A 153 -4.50 15.41 -10.67
CA GLU A 153 -3.04 15.50 -10.52
C GLU A 153 -2.53 14.94 -9.18
N ILE A 154 -3.28 15.15 -8.10
CA ILE A 154 -2.94 14.64 -6.78
C ILE A 154 -3.14 13.12 -6.72
N VAL A 155 -4.20 12.62 -7.35
CA VAL A 155 -4.48 11.18 -7.46
C VAL A 155 -3.35 10.49 -8.23
N GLU A 156 -2.94 11.01 -9.39
CA GLU A 156 -1.82 10.48 -10.17
C GLU A 156 -0.50 10.47 -9.39
N LYS A 157 -0.18 11.58 -8.72
CA LYS A 157 1.01 11.66 -7.86
C LYS A 157 0.95 10.68 -6.69
N ALA A 158 -0.26 10.45 -6.13
CA ALA A 158 -0.45 9.47 -5.05
C ALA A 158 -0.15 8.05 -5.53
N TYR A 159 -0.59 7.66 -6.73
CA TYR A 159 -0.23 6.38 -7.33
C TYR A 159 1.28 6.25 -7.52
N LYS A 160 1.91 7.24 -8.16
CA LYS A 160 3.35 7.23 -8.46
C LYS A 160 4.22 7.15 -7.20
N ASN A 161 3.88 7.92 -6.17
CA ASN A 161 4.68 8.08 -4.96
C ASN A 161 4.17 7.25 -3.78
N LYS A 162 3.23 6.33 -3.99
CA LYS A 162 2.58 5.53 -2.94
C LYS A 162 2.01 6.42 -1.84
N GLY A 163 1.26 7.45 -2.24
CA GLY A 163 0.55 8.36 -1.33
C GLY A 163 -0.57 7.63 -0.57
N SER A 164 -0.94 8.17 0.59
CA SER A 164 -2.04 7.62 1.37
C SER A 164 -3.38 8.25 0.92
N PHE A 165 -4.18 7.51 0.18
CA PHE A 165 -5.52 7.97 -0.22
C PHE A 165 -6.42 8.27 0.98
N ARG A 166 -6.23 7.55 2.09
CA ARG A 166 -6.92 7.86 3.35
C ARG A 166 -6.56 9.24 3.88
N ASN A 167 -5.29 9.62 3.85
CA ASN A 167 -4.86 10.96 4.26
C ASN A 167 -5.42 12.02 3.32
N LEU A 168 -5.44 11.77 2.00
CA LEU A 168 -6.01 12.68 1.01
C LEU A 168 -7.50 12.93 1.28
N ASP A 169 -8.28 11.89 1.50
CA ASP A 169 -9.72 12.03 1.83
C ASP A 169 -9.92 12.75 3.17
N GLN A 170 -9.06 12.52 4.17
CA GLN A 170 -9.10 13.29 5.41
C GLN A 170 -8.84 14.78 5.15
N ILE A 171 -7.79 15.14 4.39
CA ILE A 171 -7.49 16.54 4.03
C ILE A 171 -8.66 17.17 3.29
N ARG A 172 -9.30 16.47 2.36
CA ARG A 172 -10.49 16.93 1.64
C ARG A 172 -11.59 17.40 2.59
N ARG A 173 -11.85 16.63 3.63
CA ARG A 173 -12.91 16.90 4.63
C ARG A 173 -12.56 18.00 5.63
N LEU A 174 -11.32 18.47 5.70
CA LEU A 174 -10.94 19.52 6.64
C LEU A 174 -11.61 20.84 6.29
N ASN A 175 -12.06 21.56 7.30
CA ASN A 175 -12.51 22.94 7.13
C ASN A 175 -11.29 23.87 7.18
N LEU A 176 -10.57 23.94 6.07
CA LEU A 176 -9.38 24.76 5.86
C LEU A 176 -9.51 25.57 4.58
N HIS A 177 -8.78 26.68 4.51
CA HIS A 177 -8.67 27.47 3.30
C HIS A 177 -8.09 26.62 2.15
N ILE A 178 -8.56 26.86 0.91
CA ILE A 178 -8.18 26.05 -0.25
C ILE A 178 -6.66 25.97 -0.46
N PHE A 179 -5.93 27.06 -0.29
CA PHE A 179 -4.47 27.09 -0.37
C PHE A 179 -3.77 26.19 0.66
N LEU A 180 -4.34 26.05 1.85
CA LEU A 180 -3.81 25.14 2.86
C LEU A 180 -4.04 23.68 2.48
N LYS A 181 -5.24 23.37 1.97
CA LYS A 181 -5.54 22.00 1.48
C LYS A 181 -4.60 21.63 0.34
N ASP A 182 -4.40 22.51 -0.63
CA ASP A 182 -3.53 22.27 -1.76
C ASP A 182 -2.09 21.94 -1.32
N ARG A 183 -1.51 22.75 -0.44
CA ARG A 183 -0.19 22.49 0.15
C ARG A 183 -0.12 21.17 0.90
N LEU A 184 -1.16 20.82 1.65
CA LEU A 184 -1.24 19.55 2.38
C LEU A 184 -1.35 18.36 1.42
N TYR A 185 -2.10 18.48 0.32
CA TYR A 185 -2.18 17.47 -0.73
C TYR A 185 -0.79 17.21 -1.32
N HIS A 186 -0.10 18.26 -1.77
CA HIS A 186 1.25 18.12 -2.32
C HIS A 186 2.21 17.43 -1.36
N ARG A 187 2.16 17.74 -0.07
CA ARG A 187 2.95 17.05 0.95
C ARG A 187 2.54 15.60 1.17
N ALA A 188 1.24 15.30 1.11
CA ALA A 188 0.75 13.92 1.30
C ALA A 188 1.20 12.99 0.16
N VAL A 189 1.42 13.54 -1.03
CA VAL A 189 1.85 12.78 -2.22
C VAL A 189 3.34 12.94 -2.55
N SER A 190 4.12 13.61 -1.71
CA SER A 190 5.59 13.71 -1.87
C SER A 190 6.23 12.31 -1.84
N PRO A 191 7.41 12.12 -2.45
CA PRO A 191 8.14 10.86 -2.43
C PRO A 191 8.33 10.29 -1.01
N ILE A 192 8.44 8.97 -0.87
CA ILE A 192 8.50 8.29 0.44
C ILE A 192 9.67 8.80 1.31
N ARG A 193 10.79 9.16 0.69
CA ARG A 193 11.99 9.64 1.38
C ARG A 193 12.01 11.16 1.60
N ASP A 194 10.98 11.87 1.14
CA ASP A 194 10.88 13.31 1.36
C ASP A 194 10.59 13.58 2.85
N TYR A 195 11.48 14.32 3.47
CA TYR A 195 11.37 14.77 4.86
C TYR A 195 10.05 15.54 5.12
N ASN A 196 9.62 16.36 4.15
CA ASN A 196 8.41 17.16 4.23
C ASN A 196 7.13 16.36 3.97
N ARG A 197 7.24 15.07 3.60
CA ARG A 197 6.07 14.24 3.36
C ARG A 197 5.13 14.23 4.56
N LEU A 198 3.85 14.45 4.29
CA LEU A 198 2.81 14.38 5.30
C LEU A 198 2.45 12.93 5.59
N THR A 199 2.93 12.42 6.71
CA THR A 199 2.57 11.10 7.24
C THR A 199 1.28 11.17 8.05
N THR A 200 0.70 10.02 8.37
CA THR A 200 -0.49 9.95 9.24
C THR A 200 -0.24 10.61 10.59
N ASP A 201 0.93 10.39 11.21
CA ASP A 201 1.27 11.01 12.51
C ASP A 201 1.36 12.54 12.42
N LYS A 202 1.93 13.06 11.32
CA LYS A 202 1.97 14.49 11.07
C LYS A 202 0.57 15.07 10.86
N LEU A 203 -0.29 14.35 10.13
CA LEU A 203 -1.68 14.75 9.92
C LEU A 203 -2.47 14.77 11.24
N GLN A 204 -2.25 13.80 12.14
CA GLN A 204 -2.91 13.80 13.47
C GLN A 204 -2.59 15.07 14.27
N LYS A 205 -1.37 15.60 14.20
CA LYS A 205 -1.01 16.87 14.86
C LYS A 205 -1.76 18.05 14.25
N ILE A 206 -1.94 18.07 12.93
CA ILE A 206 -2.74 19.10 12.26
C ILE A 206 -4.21 18.99 12.69
N LEU A 207 -4.76 17.77 12.76
CA LEU A 207 -6.12 17.55 13.26
C LEU A 207 -6.29 18.07 14.68
N TRP A 208 -5.30 17.87 15.56
CA TRP A 208 -5.31 18.44 16.89
C TRP A 208 -5.32 19.97 16.86
N LEU A 209 -4.49 20.65 16.03
CA LEU A 209 -4.54 22.11 15.88
C LEU A 209 -5.93 22.60 15.51
N LEU A 210 -6.65 21.88 14.65
CA LEU A 210 -8.01 22.23 14.21
C LEU A 210 -9.05 22.12 15.34
N THR A 211 -8.74 21.46 16.46
CA THR A 211 -9.63 21.44 17.65
C THR A 211 -9.55 22.73 18.46
N LEU A 212 -8.48 23.52 18.28
CA LEU A 212 -8.27 24.76 18.99
C LEU A 212 -9.15 25.86 18.38
N LYS A 213 -9.98 26.50 19.19
CA LYS A 213 -10.91 27.55 18.73
C LYS A 213 -10.17 28.71 18.07
N ASP A 214 -9.10 29.17 18.68
CA ASP A 214 -8.36 30.36 18.25
C ASP A 214 -7.60 30.10 16.93
N PHE A 215 -7.22 28.86 16.64
CA PHE A 215 -6.58 28.50 15.36
C PHE A 215 -7.45 28.85 14.16
N ARG A 216 -8.77 28.69 14.27
CA ARG A 216 -9.72 28.97 13.18
C ARG A 216 -9.92 30.47 12.93
N MET A 217 -9.58 31.29 13.90
CA MET A 217 -9.68 32.76 13.82
C MET A 217 -8.47 33.38 13.15
N LEU A 218 -7.38 32.64 13.06
CA LEU A 218 -6.15 33.11 12.43
C LEU A 218 -6.31 33.23 10.91
N HIS A 219 -5.56 34.16 10.32
CA HIS A 219 -5.43 34.25 8.87
C HIS A 219 -4.75 32.99 8.34
N TRP A 220 -5.07 32.57 7.12
CA TRP A 220 -4.56 31.30 6.56
C TRP A 220 -3.02 31.22 6.53
N GLN A 221 -2.30 32.33 6.42
CA GLN A 221 -0.83 32.38 6.49
C GLN A 221 -0.33 31.99 7.88
N GLU A 222 -0.91 32.56 8.94
CA GLU A 222 -0.59 32.22 10.32
C GLU A 222 -0.95 30.77 10.65
N GLN A 223 -2.10 30.30 10.14
CA GLN A 223 -2.46 28.87 10.22
C GLN A 223 -1.39 27.99 9.60
N TRP A 224 -0.85 28.40 8.42
CA TRP A 224 0.21 27.63 7.77
C TRP A 224 1.49 27.57 8.59
N GLU A 225 1.90 28.65 9.20
CA GLU A 225 3.09 28.67 10.08
C GLU A 225 2.97 27.67 11.24
N LEU A 226 1.77 27.61 11.89
CA LEU A 226 1.51 26.62 12.93
C LEU A 226 1.46 25.18 12.40
N ILE A 227 0.91 24.99 11.21
CA ILE A 227 0.93 23.68 10.53
C ILE A 227 2.36 23.25 10.24
N GLU A 228 3.21 24.17 9.74
CA GLU A 228 4.63 23.89 9.51
C GLU A 228 5.33 23.45 10.80
N GLN A 229 5.13 24.16 11.89
CA GLN A 229 5.67 23.80 13.20
C GLN A 229 5.20 22.42 13.64
N ALA A 230 3.92 22.10 13.47
CA ALA A 230 3.37 20.78 13.80
C ALA A 230 3.99 19.65 12.98
N VAL A 231 4.28 19.90 11.70
CA VAL A 231 4.89 18.92 10.79
C VAL A 231 6.38 18.72 11.09
N THR A 232 7.09 19.78 11.52
CA THR A 232 8.52 19.77 11.85
C THR A 232 8.78 19.61 13.36
N PHE A 233 7.79 19.26 14.13
CA PHE A 233 7.82 19.21 15.60
C PHE A 233 9.01 18.42 16.17
N LYS A 234 9.38 17.30 15.54
CA LYS A 234 10.51 16.47 16.01
C LYS A 234 11.82 17.25 16.02
N ASP A 235 12.05 18.09 15.00
CA ASP A 235 13.29 18.87 14.89
C ASP A 235 13.30 20.05 15.85
N ILE A 236 12.14 20.67 16.05
CA ILE A 236 11.97 21.73 17.05
C ILE A 236 12.27 21.17 18.43
N LEU A 237 11.73 19.99 18.77
CA LEU A 237 11.96 19.32 20.04
C LEU A 237 13.43 18.95 20.22
N LEU A 238 14.08 18.40 19.17
CA LEU A 238 15.50 18.03 19.20
C LEU A 238 16.37 19.25 19.44
N ARG A 239 16.19 20.34 18.69
CA ARG A 239 16.93 21.58 18.86
C ARG A 239 16.76 22.16 20.28
N LYS A 240 15.52 22.20 20.78
CA LYS A 240 15.26 22.67 22.14
C LYS A 240 15.96 21.83 23.19
N TRP A 241 15.96 20.50 23.01
CA TRP A 241 16.67 19.59 23.90
C TRP A 241 18.19 19.81 23.84
N GLU A 242 18.76 20.00 22.65
CA GLU A 242 20.19 20.30 22.45
C GLU A 242 20.56 21.63 23.13
N GLU A 243 19.73 22.68 22.95
CA GLU A 243 19.93 23.97 23.63
C GLU A 243 19.90 23.82 25.15
N ASP A 244 18.94 23.09 25.70
CA ASP A 244 18.80 22.87 27.15
C ASP A 244 19.98 22.04 27.70
N CYS A 245 20.45 21.03 26.96
CA CYS A 245 21.65 20.27 27.30
C CYS A 245 22.88 21.17 27.32
N THR A 246 23.07 21.96 26.25
CA THR A 246 24.19 22.89 26.15
C THR A 246 24.20 23.90 27.29
N LYS A 247 23.06 24.52 27.60
CA LYS A 247 22.94 25.46 28.73
C LYS A 247 23.28 24.80 30.08
N LYS A 248 22.87 23.54 30.30
CA LYS A 248 23.16 22.80 31.54
C LYS A 248 24.63 22.41 31.65
N LEU A 249 25.26 22.01 30.52
CA LEU A 249 26.67 21.60 30.48
C LEU A 249 27.62 22.79 30.61
N VAL A 250 27.32 23.91 29.98
CA VAL A 250 28.07 25.15 30.12
C VAL A 250 28.07 25.65 31.58
N LYS A 251 26.92 25.57 32.28
CA LYS A 251 26.84 25.97 33.70
C LYS A 251 27.68 25.06 34.63
N LYS A 252 28.06 23.84 34.20
CA LYS A 252 28.91 22.92 34.96
C LYS A 252 30.38 22.98 34.57
N GLY A 253 30.80 23.92 33.69
CA GLY A 253 32.19 24.08 33.25
C GLY A 253 32.74 22.93 32.41
N GLN A 254 31.88 22.05 31.93
CA GLN A 254 32.25 20.98 31.03
C GLN A 254 31.85 21.34 29.60
N MET A 255 32.79 21.88 28.82
CA MET A 255 32.59 21.98 27.37
C MET A 255 32.78 20.60 26.75
N ILE A 256 31.68 19.89 26.53
CA ILE A 256 31.66 18.71 25.66
C ILE A 256 31.33 19.21 24.26
N TYR A 257 32.34 19.28 23.38
CA TYR A 257 32.13 19.48 21.96
C TYR A 257 31.52 18.21 21.37
N VAL A 258 30.20 18.17 21.27
CA VAL A 258 29.50 17.18 20.42
C VAL A 258 29.60 17.74 19.00
N LYS A 259 30.63 17.34 18.24
CA LYS A 259 30.63 17.49 16.78
C LYS A 259 29.57 16.51 16.25
N TYR A 260 28.38 16.98 15.96
CA TYR A 260 27.46 16.25 15.11
C TYR A 260 28.01 16.33 13.69
N ASP A 261 28.57 15.21 13.25
CA ASP A 261 28.94 15.04 11.85
C ASP A 261 27.64 14.81 11.05
N SER A 262 27.13 15.86 10.43
CA SER A 262 25.94 15.81 9.55
C SER A 262 26.20 15.01 8.26
N SER A 263 27.33 14.32 8.16
CA SER A 263 27.77 13.48 7.06
C SER A 263 27.56 11.99 7.28
N VAL A 264 26.66 11.56 8.17
CA VAL A 264 26.24 10.17 8.17
C VAL A 264 25.38 9.92 6.95
N ASN A 265 26.08 9.66 5.85
CA ASN A 265 25.62 9.10 4.62
C ASN A 265 24.66 7.95 4.88
N HIS A 266 23.45 8.09 4.38
CA HIS A 266 22.54 7.01 4.12
C HIS A 266 23.02 6.19 2.90
N SER A 267 24.18 5.58 3.03
CA SER A 267 24.64 4.53 2.13
C SER A 267 25.10 3.37 3.01
N GLN A 268 24.30 2.37 2.97
CA GLN A 268 24.47 0.96 3.34
C GLN A 268 23.40 0.46 4.32
N VAL A 269 22.26 0.07 3.78
CA VAL A 269 21.66 -1.21 4.14
C VAL A 269 21.19 -1.83 2.83
N ASN A 270 21.99 -2.81 2.37
CA ASN A 270 21.66 -3.74 1.29
C ASN A 270 20.46 -4.64 1.67
#